data_4f06ec221c245206bfe5ae9111767fb8
#
_entry.id   4f06ec221c245206bfe5ae9111767fb8
#
_cell.length_a   1.000
_cell.length_b   1.000
_cell.length_c   1.000
_cell.angle_alpha   90.00
_cell.angle_beta   90.00
_cell.angle_gamma   90.00
#
_symmetry.space_group_name_H-M   'P 1'
#
loop_
_entity.id
_entity.type
_entity.pdbx_description
1 polymer ?
#
loop_
_entity_poly.entity_id
_entity_poly.type
_entity_poly.pdbx_seq_one_letter_code
_entity_poly.pdbx_strand_id
1 'polypeptide(L)'
;MASDAKLPPGSDDPALLIRPMRTRDLDTADAVMRTAFGTFLGLPDPRQMFGDAQFVRPRFAASPGGAFTAERDGEVVGSVFAMRWGSFGFLGPLTVREDLWDGGIGRSLMVPVMDLFDSWDVRLAGLHTMGHSAKHVGLYQRYGFWPQYLTAIMSKPVLATGAATVTAARLSLVPEHERNDVLADCASITDAIFEGLDVRAEISAVFVQQLGDTLLVMEQDKVAGFAVCHCGAGEAGSAACFVKQSSVWR
;
A
#
# COMPACT_ATOMS: atom_id res chain seq x y z
N MET A 1 -23.52 -12.10 -5.04
CA MET A 1 -24.35 -11.37 -6.00
C MET A 1 -23.60 -10.09 -6.33
N ALA A 2 -22.90 -10.05 -7.46
CA ALA A 2 -22.32 -8.81 -7.96
C ALA A 2 -23.48 -7.89 -8.35
N SER A 3 -23.56 -6.74 -7.72
CA SER A 3 -24.50 -5.69 -8.10
C SER A 3 -24.05 -5.12 -9.43
N ASP A 4 -24.93 -5.13 -10.44
CA ASP A 4 -24.77 -4.39 -11.73
C ASP A 4 -24.79 -2.85 -11.53
N ALA A 5 -24.30 -2.37 -10.41
CA ALA A 5 -24.18 -0.95 -10.12
C ALA A 5 -23.10 -0.38 -11.05
N LYS A 6 -23.54 0.32 -12.10
CA LYS A 6 -22.68 1.08 -12.98
C LYS A 6 -21.76 1.98 -12.16
N LEU A 7 -20.44 1.83 -12.36
CA LEU A 7 -19.45 2.67 -11.69
C LEU A 7 -19.80 4.16 -11.89
N PRO A 8 -19.61 5.00 -10.87
CA PRO A 8 -19.89 6.42 -10.97
C PRO A 8 -19.00 7.04 -12.07
N PRO A 9 -19.53 7.97 -12.88
CA PRO A 9 -18.74 8.61 -13.92
C PRO A 9 -17.54 9.35 -13.31
N GLY A 10 -16.42 9.31 -14.01
CA GLY A 10 -15.23 10.08 -13.69
C GLY A 10 -15.43 11.59 -13.90
N SER A 11 -14.34 12.32 -14.09
CA SER A 11 -14.39 13.73 -14.50
C SER A 11 -14.82 13.84 -15.97
N ASP A 12 -15.67 14.81 -16.27
CA ASP A 12 -16.04 15.16 -17.66
C ASP A 12 -15.02 16.11 -18.31
N ASP A 13 -13.88 16.36 -17.68
CA ASP A 13 -12.82 17.23 -18.18
C ASP A 13 -12.10 16.58 -19.38
N PRO A 14 -12.24 17.15 -20.61
CA PRO A 14 -11.63 16.57 -21.80
C PRO A 14 -10.10 16.64 -21.82
N ALA A 15 -9.50 17.47 -20.98
CA ALA A 15 -8.05 17.60 -20.83
C ALA A 15 -7.47 16.55 -19.86
N LEU A 16 -8.31 15.83 -19.14
CA LEU A 16 -7.89 14.82 -18.17
C LEU A 16 -7.68 13.46 -18.84
N LEU A 17 -6.46 12.95 -18.77
CA LEU A 17 -6.09 11.61 -19.22
C LEU A 17 -5.72 10.73 -18.02
N ILE A 18 -6.41 9.61 -17.85
CA ILE A 18 -5.99 8.55 -16.91
C ILE A 18 -5.23 7.50 -17.70
N ARG A 19 -4.02 7.19 -17.26
CA ARG A 19 -3.13 6.24 -17.94
C ARG A 19 -2.24 5.46 -16.97
N PRO A 20 -1.66 4.32 -17.40
CA PRO A 20 -0.61 3.66 -16.64
C PRO A 20 0.54 4.63 -16.33
N MET A 21 1.06 4.53 -15.10
CA MET A 21 2.22 5.30 -14.64
C MET A 21 3.48 4.86 -15.39
N ARG A 22 4.38 5.80 -15.63
CA ARG A 22 5.68 5.57 -16.25
C ARG A 22 6.79 6.00 -15.29
N THR A 23 7.99 5.46 -15.45
CA THR A 23 9.15 5.82 -14.61
C THR A 23 9.41 7.33 -14.55
N ARG A 24 9.18 8.06 -15.65
CA ARG A 24 9.33 9.52 -15.69
C ARG A 24 8.34 10.30 -14.84
N ASP A 25 7.23 9.65 -14.44
CA ASP A 25 6.16 10.30 -13.66
C ASP A 25 6.44 10.26 -12.14
N LEU A 26 7.39 9.42 -11.70
CA LEU A 26 7.57 9.07 -10.28
C LEU A 26 7.89 10.27 -9.40
N ASP A 27 8.78 11.17 -9.86
CA ASP A 27 9.17 12.33 -9.06
C ASP A 27 8.01 13.32 -8.90
N THR A 28 7.25 13.56 -9.99
CA THR A 28 6.07 14.43 -9.94
C THR A 28 4.96 13.80 -9.09
N ALA A 29 4.73 12.49 -9.22
CA ALA A 29 3.75 11.78 -8.40
C ALA A 29 4.10 11.81 -6.90
N ASP A 30 5.39 11.69 -6.54
CA ASP A 30 5.85 11.81 -5.15
C ASP A 30 5.65 13.24 -4.62
N ALA A 31 5.99 14.26 -5.41
CA ALA A 31 5.77 15.65 -5.03
C ALA A 31 4.28 15.96 -4.83
N VAL A 32 3.41 15.53 -5.74
CA VAL A 32 1.94 15.67 -5.61
C VAL A 32 1.44 14.95 -4.37
N MET A 33 1.92 13.72 -4.10
CA MET A 33 1.51 12.96 -2.92
C MET A 33 1.88 13.69 -1.63
N ARG A 34 3.14 14.15 -1.50
CA ARG A 34 3.60 14.89 -0.31
C ARG A 34 2.77 16.14 -0.08
N THR A 35 2.63 16.96 -1.12
CA THR A 35 1.89 18.22 -1.03
C THR A 35 0.42 17.97 -0.68
N ALA A 36 -0.24 17.01 -1.33
CA ALA A 36 -1.64 16.70 -1.07
C ALA A 36 -1.88 16.22 0.38
N PHE A 37 -1.06 15.29 0.88
CA PHE A 37 -1.19 14.83 2.27
C PHE A 37 -0.81 15.91 3.27
N GLY A 38 0.28 16.65 3.02
CA GLY A 38 0.74 17.72 3.89
C GLY A 38 -0.27 18.85 4.01
N THR A 39 -0.87 19.27 2.88
CA THR A 39 -1.95 20.27 2.86
C THR A 39 -3.19 19.76 3.59
N PHE A 40 -3.60 18.51 3.34
CA PHE A 40 -4.76 17.93 4.03
C PHE A 40 -4.58 17.87 5.55
N LEU A 41 -3.37 17.60 6.02
CA LEU A 41 -3.04 17.52 7.45
C LEU A 41 -2.67 18.88 8.06
N GLY A 42 -2.63 19.96 7.26
CA GLY A 42 -2.36 21.32 7.74
C GLY A 42 -0.90 21.55 8.15
N LEU A 43 0.06 20.85 7.52
CA LEU A 43 1.49 21.05 7.78
C LEU A 43 1.94 22.45 7.35
N PRO A 44 2.81 23.13 8.11
CA PRO A 44 3.36 24.44 7.74
C PRO A 44 4.11 24.43 6.40
N ASP A 45 4.85 23.37 6.09
CA ASP A 45 5.39 23.08 4.75
C ASP A 45 4.91 21.71 4.30
N PRO A 46 3.86 21.64 3.46
CA PRO A 46 3.29 20.39 2.99
C PRO A 46 4.28 19.45 2.29
N ARG A 47 5.32 20.00 1.64
CA ARG A 47 6.35 19.19 0.93
C ARG A 47 7.20 18.36 1.87
N GLN A 48 7.25 18.69 3.16
CA GLN A 48 7.97 17.94 4.19
C GLN A 48 7.20 16.71 4.69
N MET A 49 5.97 16.50 4.18
CA MET A 49 5.21 15.31 4.53
C MET A 49 6.03 14.05 4.25
N PHE A 50 6.02 13.12 5.20
CA PHE A 50 6.75 11.85 5.19
C PHE A 50 8.29 11.97 5.32
N GLY A 51 8.87 13.17 5.46
CA GLY A 51 10.31 13.34 5.60
C GLY A 51 11.09 12.67 4.45
N ASP A 52 11.98 11.75 4.76
CA ASP A 52 12.78 10.97 3.80
C ASP A 52 12.15 9.63 3.42
N ALA A 53 10.96 9.29 3.95
CA ALA A 53 10.25 8.09 3.55
C ALA A 53 9.82 8.14 2.09
N GLN A 54 9.86 6.99 1.42
CA GLN A 54 9.52 6.83 0.01
C GLN A 54 8.35 5.85 -0.16
N PHE A 55 7.30 6.30 -0.83
CA PHE A 55 6.12 5.48 -1.10
C PHE A 55 5.95 5.17 -2.58
N VAL A 56 6.10 6.18 -3.44
CA VAL A 56 5.80 6.08 -4.87
C VAL A 56 6.73 5.10 -5.58
N ARG A 57 8.05 5.27 -5.42
CA ARG A 57 9.03 4.42 -6.11
C ARG A 57 8.96 2.95 -5.68
N PRO A 58 8.93 2.62 -4.38
CA PRO A 58 8.84 1.22 -3.95
C PRO A 58 7.54 0.54 -4.39
N ARG A 59 6.40 1.24 -4.33
CA ARG A 59 5.12 0.69 -4.76
C ARG A 59 5.04 0.49 -6.27
N PHE A 60 5.57 1.44 -7.05
CA PHE A 60 5.70 1.27 -8.49
C PHE A 60 6.58 0.08 -8.84
N ALA A 61 7.73 -0.09 -8.19
CA ALA A 61 8.63 -1.21 -8.43
C ALA A 61 8.00 -2.56 -8.03
N ALA A 62 7.20 -2.59 -6.95
CA ALA A 62 6.50 -3.79 -6.50
C ALA A 62 5.32 -4.18 -7.42
N SER A 63 4.61 -3.21 -7.98
CA SER A 63 3.39 -3.44 -8.79
C SER A 63 3.26 -2.40 -9.91
N PRO A 64 4.11 -2.44 -10.96
CA PRO A 64 4.06 -1.45 -12.04
C PRO A 64 2.72 -1.43 -12.78
N GLY A 65 2.11 -2.60 -12.97
CA GLY A 65 0.78 -2.74 -13.59
C GLY A 65 -0.37 -2.23 -12.74
N GLY A 66 -0.15 -1.99 -11.46
CA GLY A 66 -1.13 -1.45 -10.52
C GLY A 66 -1.03 0.06 -10.31
N ALA A 67 -0.15 0.76 -11.02
CA ALA A 67 0.10 2.18 -10.84
C ALA A 67 -0.48 3.01 -11.99
N PHE A 68 -1.32 4.00 -11.66
CA PHE A 68 -1.95 4.90 -12.63
C PHE A 68 -1.68 6.37 -12.27
N THR A 69 -1.61 7.20 -13.30
CA THR A 69 -1.53 8.66 -13.20
C THR A 69 -2.74 9.33 -13.83
N ALA A 70 -3.13 10.45 -13.24
CA ALA A 70 -3.97 11.46 -13.86
C ALA A 70 -3.04 12.53 -14.46
N GLU A 71 -3.12 12.73 -15.76
CA GLU A 71 -2.39 13.74 -16.51
C GLU A 71 -3.39 14.78 -17.01
N ARG A 72 -3.08 16.06 -16.83
CA ARG A 72 -3.86 17.17 -17.35
C ARG A 72 -2.92 18.17 -18.00
N ASP A 73 -3.20 18.52 -19.26
CA ASP A 73 -2.37 19.44 -20.06
C ASP A 73 -0.89 19.01 -20.12
N GLY A 74 -0.62 17.69 -20.12
CA GLY A 74 0.73 17.12 -20.16
C GLY A 74 1.44 17.01 -18.78
N GLU A 75 0.80 17.49 -17.69
CA GLU A 75 1.34 17.43 -16.34
C GLU A 75 0.67 16.30 -15.51
N VAL A 76 1.44 15.60 -14.69
CA VAL A 76 0.91 14.65 -13.71
C VAL A 76 0.28 15.44 -12.56
N VAL A 77 -1.03 15.25 -12.37
CA VAL A 77 -1.83 15.96 -11.35
C VAL A 77 -2.42 15.03 -10.30
N GLY A 78 -2.20 13.73 -10.44
CA GLY A 78 -2.66 12.75 -9.46
C GLY A 78 -2.13 11.37 -9.75
N SER A 79 -2.23 10.48 -8.76
CA SER A 79 -1.81 9.08 -8.89
C SER A 79 -2.59 8.16 -7.96
N VAL A 80 -2.60 6.88 -8.30
CA VAL A 80 -3.12 5.81 -7.45
C VAL A 80 -2.30 4.54 -7.66
N PHE A 81 -2.18 3.74 -6.58
CA PHE A 81 -1.51 2.45 -6.61
C PHE A 81 -2.47 1.37 -6.16
N ALA A 82 -2.46 0.25 -6.88
CA ALA A 82 -3.17 -0.97 -6.54
C ALA A 82 -2.17 -2.12 -6.39
N MET A 83 -2.38 -2.97 -5.40
CA MET A 83 -1.54 -4.13 -5.10
C MET A 83 -2.42 -5.35 -4.99
N ARG A 84 -1.92 -6.50 -5.47
CA ARG A 84 -2.59 -7.79 -5.33
C ARG A 84 -1.88 -8.63 -4.28
N TRP A 85 -2.63 -9.05 -3.27
CA TRP A 85 -2.20 -10.02 -2.26
C TRP A 85 -3.04 -11.30 -2.39
N GLY A 86 -2.79 -12.05 -3.49
CA GLY A 86 -3.59 -13.23 -3.82
C GLY A 86 -5.03 -12.88 -4.15
N SER A 87 -5.97 -13.33 -3.31
CA SER A 87 -7.41 -13.06 -3.43
C SER A 87 -7.84 -11.70 -2.85
N PHE A 88 -6.89 -10.93 -2.28
CA PHE A 88 -7.15 -9.61 -1.71
C PHE A 88 -6.51 -8.51 -2.56
N GLY A 89 -7.30 -7.48 -2.90
CA GLY A 89 -6.82 -6.25 -3.54
C GLY A 89 -6.64 -5.13 -2.52
N PHE A 90 -5.52 -4.43 -2.57
CA PHE A 90 -5.28 -3.25 -1.73
C PHE A 90 -5.00 -2.03 -2.60
N LEU A 91 -5.60 -0.89 -2.30
CA LEU A 91 -5.32 0.36 -3.00
C LEU A 91 -4.79 1.44 -2.07
N GLY A 92 -3.87 2.24 -2.61
CA GLY A 92 -3.33 3.43 -1.97
C GLY A 92 -1.81 3.57 -2.12
N PRO A 93 -1.32 4.80 -1.99
CA PRO A 93 -2.09 6.03 -1.84
C PRO A 93 -2.84 6.40 -3.11
N LEU A 94 -3.98 7.09 -2.97
CA LEU A 94 -4.66 7.85 -4.01
C LEU A 94 -4.48 9.33 -3.68
N THR A 95 -3.91 10.07 -4.61
CA THR A 95 -3.60 11.49 -4.41
C THR A 95 -3.97 12.32 -5.62
N VAL A 96 -4.39 13.55 -5.37
CA VAL A 96 -4.69 14.56 -6.38
C VAL A 96 -4.09 15.89 -5.92
N ARG A 97 -3.50 16.63 -6.83
CA ARG A 97 -2.94 17.96 -6.59
C ARG A 97 -4.01 18.87 -5.97
N GLU A 98 -3.64 19.61 -4.93
CA GLU A 98 -4.57 20.30 -4.04
C GLU A 98 -5.44 21.36 -4.73
N ASP A 99 -4.89 22.05 -5.71
CA ASP A 99 -5.61 23.07 -6.51
C ASP A 99 -6.70 22.48 -7.44
N LEU A 100 -6.68 21.15 -7.62
CA LEU A 100 -7.63 20.41 -8.45
C LEU A 100 -8.57 19.51 -7.64
N TRP A 101 -8.59 19.65 -6.33
CA TRP A 101 -9.54 18.92 -5.50
C TRP A 101 -11.00 19.26 -5.89
N ASP A 102 -11.89 18.32 -5.67
CA ASP A 102 -13.30 18.39 -6.00
C ASP A 102 -13.64 18.38 -7.50
N GLY A 103 -12.63 18.39 -8.38
CA GLY A 103 -12.78 18.27 -9.84
C GLY A 103 -13.08 16.86 -10.37
N GLY A 104 -13.26 15.86 -9.50
CA GLY A 104 -13.61 14.50 -9.93
C GLY A 104 -12.42 13.61 -10.31
N ILE A 105 -11.18 14.12 -10.29
CA ILE A 105 -9.96 13.36 -10.68
C ILE A 105 -9.79 12.10 -9.84
N GLY A 106 -10.04 12.18 -8.51
CA GLY A 106 -9.98 11.01 -7.64
C GLY A 106 -10.97 9.92 -8.05
N ARG A 107 -12.15 10.29 -8.57
CA ARG A 107 -13.12 9.32 -9.13
C ARG A 107 -12.58 8.68 -10.41
N SER A 108 -12.00 9.49 -11.29
CA SER A 108 -11.40 8.98 -12.54
C SER A 108 -10.26 8.00 -12.27
N LEU A 109 -9.42 8.26 -11.25
CA LEU A 109 -8.34 7.35 -10.83
C LEU A 109 -8.85 6.04 -10.25
N MET A 110 -10.04 6.01 -9.64
CA MET A 110 -10.63 4.78 -9.12
C MET A 110 -11.10 3.82 -10.22
N VAL A 111 -11.48 4.32 -11.39
CA VAL A 111 -12.00 3.48 -12.49
C VAL A 111 -11.02 2.37 -12.87
N PRO A 112 -9.79 2.66 -13.32
CA PRO A 112 -8.86 1.60 -13.71
C PRO A 112 -8.44 0.69 -12.54
N VAL A 113 -8.53 1.15 -11.29
CA VAL A 113 -8.28 0.31 -10.12
C VAL A 113 -9.38 -0.74 -9.95
N MET A 114 -10.64 -0.34 -10.12
CA MET A 114 -11.77 -1.29 -10.05
C MET A 114 -11.71 -2.30 -11.19
N ASP A 115 -11.47 -1.84 -12.43
CA ASP A 115 -11.27 -2.73 -13.59
C ASP A 115 -10.13 -3.73 -13.35
N LEU A 116 -9.06 -3.27 -12.69
CA LEU A 116 -7.91 -4.10 -12.37
C LEU A 116 -8.26 -5.14 -11.30
N PHE A 117 -8.99 -4.76 -10.26
CA PHE A 117 -9.46 -5.68 -9.23
C PHE A 117 -10.40 -6.76 -9.80
N ASP A 118 -11.29 -6.39 -10.72
CA ASP A 118 -12.14 -7.33 -11.44
C ASP A 118 -11.29 -8.29 -12.30
N SER A 119 -10.29 -7.77 -13.02
CA SER A 119 -9.38 -8.59 -13.84
C SER A 119 -8.50 -9.54 -13.02
N TRP A 120 -8.20 -9.18 -11.78
CA TRP A 120 -7.44 -10.01 -10.84
C TRP A 120 -8.31 -11.05 -10.12
N ASP A 121 -9.62 -11.01 -10.29
CA ASP A 121 -10.60 -11.85 -9.59
C ASP A 121 -10.38 -11.82 -8.07
N VAL A 122 -10.20 -10.60 -7.52
CA VAL A 122 -10.05 -10.45 -6.07
C VAL A 122 -11.38 -10.65 -5.37
N ARG A 123 -11.37 -11.42 -4.29
CA ARG A 123 -12.59 -11.72 -3.49
C ARG A 123 -12.95 -10.60 -2.52
N LEU A 124 -11.95 -9.84 -2.12
CA LEU A 124 -12.10 -8.70 -1.22
C LEU A 124 -11.09 -7.62 -1.59
N ALA A 125 -11.51 -6.37 -1.55
CA ALA A 125 -10.62 -5.23 -1.72
C ALA A 125 -10.71 -4.30 -0.52
N GLY A 126 -9.58 -3.66 -0.17
CA GLY A 126 -9.51 -2.76 0.97
C GLY A 126 -8.56 -1.58 0.76
N LEU A 127 -8.68 -0.63 1.67
CA LEU A 127 -7.84 0.56 1.74
C LEU A 127 -7.83 1.13 3.15
N HIS A 128 -6.87 1.98 3.43
CA HIS A 128 -6.89 2.83 4.62
C HIS A 128 -7.22 4.27 4.22
N THR A 129 -8.09 4.92 4.98
CA THR A 129 -8.43 6.33 4.77
C THR A 129 -8.61 7.08 6.09
N MET A 130 -8.67 8.40 6.00
CA MET A 130 -8.88 9.26 7.16
C MET A 130 -10.36 9.24 7.57
N GLY A 131 -10.69 8.52 8.65
CA GLY A 131 -12.08 8.30 9.09
C GLY A 131 -12.86 9.58 9.44
N HIS A 132 -12.16 10.69 9.74
CA HIS A 132 -12.78 12.00 9.98
C HIS A 132 -13.10 12.78 8.70
N SER A 133 -12.63 12.31 7.53
CA SER A 133 -12.88 12.97 6.25
C SER A 133 -14.09 12.37 5.54
N ALA A 134 -15.24 13.01 5.69
CA ALA A 134 -16.47 12.61 5.00
C ALA A 134 -16.28 12.56 3.46
N LYS A 135 -15.44 13.44 2.91
CA LYS A 135 -15.08 13.48 1.49
C LYS A 135 -14.40 12.19 1.03
N HIS A 136 -13.38 11.73 1.76
CA HIS A 136 -12.66 10.50 1.42
C HIS A 136 -13.53 9.27 1.64
N VAL A 137 -14.22 9.17 2.77
CA VAL A 137 -15.16 8.07 3.03
C VAL A 137 -16.23 8.01 1.94
N GLY A 138 -16.85 9.16 1.60
CA GLY A 138 -17.87 9.23 0.55
C GLY A 138 -17.35 8.90 -0.85
N LEU A 139 -16.07 9.18 -1.15
CA LEU A 139 -15.45 8.74 -2.41
C LEU A 139 -15.47 7.21 -2.50
N TYR A 140 -14.92 6.53 -1.50
CA TYR A 140 -14.76 5.07 -1.53
C TYR A 140 -16.10 4.32 -1.41
N GLN A 141 -17.06 4.86 -0.66
CA GLN A 141 -18.42 4.28 -0.58
C GLN A 141 -19.11 4.19 -1.94
N ARG A 142 -18.84 5.13 -2.86
CA ARG A 142 -19.40 5.09 -4.24
C ARG A 142 -18.89 3.89 -5.06
N TYR A 143 -17.77 3.29 -4.63
CA TYR A 143 -17.17 2.10 -5.25
C TYR A 143 -17.39 0.84 -4.41
N GLY A 144 -18.32 0.88 -3.45
CA GLY A 144 -18.71 -0.28 -2.64
C GLY A 144 -17.81 -0.55 -1.44
N PHE A 145 -16.85 0.33 -1.11
CA PHE A 145 -16.05 0.20 0.10
C PHE A 145 -16.80 0.77 1.30
N TRP A 146 -16.91 -0.01 2.37
CA TRP A 146 -17.55 0.42 3.60
C TRP A 146 -16.57 0.40 4.77
N PRO A 147 -16.64 1.37 5.70
CA PRO A 147 -15.84 1.34 6.91
C PRO A 147 -16.05 0.04 7.69
N GLN A 148 -14.95 -0.67 8.01
CA GLN A 148 -14.98 -1.91 8.77
C GLN A 148 -14.41 -1.68 10.16
N TYR A 149 -13.18 -1.17 10.25
CA TYR A 149 -12.43 -1.03 11.49
C TYR A 149 -11.75 0.33 11.59
N LEU A 150 -11.58 0.82 12.83
CA LEU A 150 -10.66 1.90 13.12
C LEU A 150 -9.27 1.30 13.34
N THR A 151 -8.31 1.66 12.48
CA THR A 151 -6.93 1.21 12.60
C THR A 151 -6.11 2.28 13.31
N ALA A 152 -5.56 1.96 14.47
CA ALA A 152 -4.66 2.84 15.19
C ALA A 152 -3.24 2.71 14.62
N ILE A 153 -2.65 3.82 14.18
CA ILE A 153 -1.22 3.90 13.89
C ILE A 153 -0.53 4.24 15.20
N MET A 154 0.30 3.31 15.69
CA MET A 154 0.99 3.47 16.96
C MET A 154 2.49 3.50 16.76
N SER A 155 3.19 4.27 17.59
CA SER A 155 4.65 4.33 17.62
C SER A 155 5.17 4.25 19.06
N LYS A 156 6.38 3.73 19.22
CA LYS A 156 7.10 3.74 20.49
C LYS A 156 8.60 3.88 20.25
N PRO A 157 9.36 4.52 21.16
CA PRO A 157 10.81 4.48 21.12
C PRO A 157 11.32 3.04 21.24
N VAL A 158 12.31 2.68 20.42
CA VAL A 158 13.04 1.42 20.55
C VAL A 158 14.16 1.64 21.57
N LEU A 159 14.01 1.03 22.74
CA LEU A 159 15.05 1.03 23.77
C LEU A 159 15.86 -0.26 23.65
N ALA A 160 17.17 -0.16 23.75
CA ALA A 160 18.03 -1.34 23.84
C ALA A 160 17.78 -2.03 25.18
N THR A 161 16.82 -2.92 25.23
CA THR A 161 16.48 -3.70 26.43
C THR A 161 16.77 -5.16 26.17
N GLY A 162 17.45 -5.82 27.08
CA GLY A 162 17.68 -7.24 27.32
C GLY A 162 17.42 -8.26 26.19
N ALA A 163 17.78 -9.50 26.43
CA ALA A 163 17.59 -10.58 25.46
C ALA A 163 16.11 -10.76 25.07
N ALA A 164 15.85 -10.91 23.78
CA ALA A 164 14.54 -11.28 23.29
C ALA A 164 14.13 -12.65 23.88
N THR A 165 12.88 -12.73 24.35
CA THR A 165 12.32 -13.97 24.92
C THR A 165 11.76 -14.90 23.83
N VAL A 166 11.74 -14.44 22.57
CA VAL A 166 11.20 -15.17 21.42
C VAL A 166 12.30 -15.43 20.41
N THR A 167 12.38 -16.64 19.90
CA THR A 167 13.29 -16.97 18.81
C THR A 167 12.74 -16.35 17.52
N ALA A 168 13.44 -15.34 17.01
CA ALA A 168 13.11 -14.69 15.76
C ALA A 168 14.30 -14.82 14.79
N ALA A 169 13.98 -15.18 13.56
CA ALA A 169 14.93 -15.19 12.46
C ALA A 169 14.65 -14.01 11.51
N ARG A 170 15.61 -13.71 10.63
CA ARG A 170 15.44 -12.74 9.54
C ARG A 170 15.42 -13.49 8.21
N LEU A 171 14.49 -13.14 7.35
CA LEU A 171 14.43 -13.74 6.01
C LEU A 171 15.73 -13.50 5.22
N SER A 172 16.37 -12.34 5.41
CA SER A 172 17.65 -12.03 4.76
C SER A 172 18.79 -12.99 5.14
N LEU A 173 18.70 -13.65 6.30
CA LEU A 173 19.67 -14.62 6.80
C LEU A 173 19.30 -16.07 6.47
N VAL A 174 18.11 -16.33 5.94
CA VAL A 174 17.69 -17.66 5.49
C VAL A 174 18.48 -18.04 4.24
N PRO A 175 19.09 -19.23 4.17
CA PRO A 175 19.75 -19.74 2.97
C PRO A 175 18.85 -19.68 1.74
N GLU A 176 19.39 -19.34 0.58
CA GLU A 176 18.60 -19.13 -0.64
C GLU A 176 17.73 -20.35 -1.00
N HIS A 177 18.24 -21.54 -0.82
CA HIS A 177 17.55 -22.80 -1.13
C HIS A 177 16.37 -23.10 -0.18
N GLU A 178 16.31 -22.48 1.00
CA GLU A 178 15.23 -22.63 1.98
C GLU A 178 14.17 -21.51 1.90
N ARG A 179 14.47 -20.40 1.21
CA ARG A 179 13.58 -19.23 1.18
C ARG A 179 12.20 -19.53 0.60
N ASN A 180 12.13 -20.40 -0.41
CA ASN A 180 10.85 -20.75 -1.01
C ASN A 180 9.94 -21.50 -0.03
N ASP A 181 10.49 -22.36 0.81
CA ASP A 181 9.73 -23.08 1.83
C ASP A 181 9.24 -22.14 2.92
N VAL A 182 10.09 -21.21 3.38
CA VAL A 182 9.71 -20.15 4.32
C VAL A 182 8.61 -19.26 3.74
N LEU A 183 8.69 -18.89 2.47
CA LEU A 183 7.65 -18.10 1.81
C LEU A 183 6.33 -18.88 1.67
N ALA A 184 6.41 -20.20 1.45
CA ALA A 184 5.23 -21.07 1.42
C ALA A 184 4.56 -21.16 2.80
N ASP A 185 5.35 -21.27 3.87
CA ASP A 185 4.84 -21.21 5.25
C ASP A 185 4.13 -19.87 5.53
N CYS A 186 4.73 -18.74 5.14
CA CYS A 186 4.10 -17.42 5.29
C CYS A 186 2.76 -17.35 4.53
N ALA A 187 2.70 -17.88 3.31
CA ALA A 187 1.47 -17.92 2.53
C ALA A 187 0.39 -18.79 3.20
N SER A 188 0.78 -19.92 3.78
CA SER A 188 -0.15 -20.79 4.52
C SER A 188 -0.76 -20.09 5.74
N ILE A 189 0.03 -19.27 6.45
CA ILE A 189 -0.46 -18.47 7.57
C ILE A 189 -1.50 -17.45 7.10
N THR A 190 -1.25 -16.76 6.00
CA THR A 190 -2.19 -15.74 5.49
C THR A 190 -3.44 -16.37 4.88
N ASP A 191 -3.31 -17.50 4.20
CA ASP A 191 -4.44 -18.26 3.66
C ASP A 191 -5.40 -18.74 4.76
N ALA A 192 -4.88 -19.14 5.91
CA ALA A 192 -5.68 -19.54 7.08
C ALA A 192 -6.46 -18.36 7.70
N ILE A 193 -6.04 -17.10 7.50
CA ILE A 193 -6.75 -15.89 7.95
C ILE A 193 -7.86 -15.53 6.98
N PHE A 194 -7.55 -15.55 5.68
CA PHE A 194 -8.50 -15.27 4.61
C PHE A 194 -8.09 -16.09 3.38
N GLU A 195 -8.99 -16.94 2.90
CA GLU A 195 -8.76 -17.88 1.81
C GLU A 195 -8.19 -17.18 0.56
N GLY A 196 -7.01 -17.63 0.14
CA GLY A 196 -6.27 -17.08 -0.99
C GLY A 196 -5.49 -15.79 -0.69
N LEU A 197 -5.44 -15.31 0.55
CA LEU A 197 -4.59 -14.17 0.92
C LEU A 197 -3.12 -14.57 0.85
N ASP A 198 -2.36 -13.87 0.00
CA ASP A 198 -0.95 -14.17 -0.27
C ASP A 198 -0.12 -12.88 -0.33
N VAL A 199 0.71 -12.67 0.68
CA VAL A 199 1.58 -11.49 0.78
C VAL A 199 3.02 -11.75 0.37
N ARG A 200 3.33 -12.91 -0.27
CA ARG A 200 4.70 -13.25 -0.71
C ARG A 200 5.31 -12.21 -1.63
N ALA A 201 4.48 -11.60 -2.50
CA ALA A 201 4.95 -10.52 -3.37
C ALA A 201 5.45 -9.30 -2.58
N GLU A 202 4.79 -8.95 -1.49
CA GLU A 202 5.20 -7.86 -0.59
C GLU A 202 6.48 -8.21 0.17
N ILE A 203 6.56 -9.43 0.74
CA ILE A 203 7.77 -9.94 1.40
C ILE A 203 8.96 -9.88 0.43
N SER A 204 8.77 -10.37 -0.79
CA SER A 204 9.80 -10.38 -1.83
C SER A 204 10.19 -8.95 -2.25
N ALA A 205 9.24 -8.04 -2.37
CA ALA A 205 9.50 -6.64 -2.74
C ALA A 205 10.38 -5.94 -1.70
N VAL A 206 10.09 -6.15 -0.40
CA VAL A 206 10.90 -5.59 0.69
C VAL A 206 12.32 -6.12 0.64
N PHE A 207 12.49 -7.42 0.42
CA PHE A 207 13.80 -8.06 0.33
C PHE A 207 14.60 -7.60 -0.90
N VAL A 208 14.00 -7.67 -2.09
CA VAL A 208 14.68 -7.33 -3.36
C VAL A 208 15.03 -5.85 -3.43
N GLN A 209 14.16 -4.98 -2.95
CA GLN A 209 14.38 -3.54 -2.97
C GLN A 209 15.19 -3.04 -1.76
N GLN A 210 15.58 -3.92 -0.83
CA GLN A 210 16.33 -3.57 0.39
C GLN A 210 15.62 -2.51 1.25
N LEU A 211 14.29 -2.58 1.34
CA LEU A 211 13.48 -1.62 2.09
C LEU A 211 13.42 -1.93 3.59
N GLY A 212 13.94 -3.07 4.00
CA GLY A 212 13.89 -3.59 5.36
C GLY A 212 14.11 -5.08 5.40
N ASP A 213 13.36 -5.79 6.23
CA ASP A 213 13.44 -7.25 6.37
C ASP A 213 12.09 -7.85 6.80
N THR A 214 11.95 -9.15 6.63
CA THR A 214 10.85 -9.91 7.23
C THR A 214 11.37 -10.68 8.43
N LEU A 215 10.80 -10.40 9.60
CA LEU A 215 11.05 -11.15 10.82
C LEU A 215 10.15 -12.39 10.86
N LEU A 216 10.75 -13.51 11.19
CA LEU A 216 10.09 -14.82 11.26
C LEU A 216 10.07 -15.27 12.72
N VAL A 217 8.91 -15.62 13.24
CA VAL A 217 8.77 -16.29 14.54
C VAL A 217 8.76 -17.78 14.26
N MET A 218 9.71 -18.50 14.87
CA MET A 218 9.90 -19.95 14.65
C MET A 218 9.37 -20.75 15.84
N GLU A 219 8.63 -21.80 15.54
CA GLU A 219 8.19 -22.81 16.50
C GLU A 219 8.38 -24.21 15.91
N GLN A 220 9.13 -25.07 16.59
CA GLN A 220 9.43 -26.44 16.12
C GLN A 220 9.94 -26.48 14.66
N ASP A 221 10.89 -25.59 14.35
CA ASP A 221 11.52 -25.42 13.02
C ASP A 221 10.56 -25.02 11.89
N LYS A 222 9.35 -24.55 12.22
CA LYS A 222 8.39 -23.98 11.26
C LYS A 222 8.12 -22.51 11.54
N VAL A 223 7.70 -21.80 10.52
CA VAL A 223 7.26 -20.41 10.68
C VAL A 223 5.89 -20.41 11.36
N ALA A 224 5.84 -19.94 12.60
CA ALA A 224 4.59 -19.75 13.36
C ALA A 224 3.99 -18.35 13.18
N GLY A 225 4.78 -17.40 12.68
CA GLY A 225 4.33 -16.05 12.41
C GLY A 225 5.41 -15.23 11.73
N PHE A 226 5.02 -14.10 11.16
CA PHE A 226 5.98 -13.20 10.53
C PHE A 226 5.56 -11.74 10.64
N ALA A 227 6.52 -10.84 10.44
CA ALA A 227 6.29 -9.40 10.33
C ALA A 227 7.15 -8.82 9.20
N VAL A 228 6.49 -8.19 8.23
CA VAL A 228 7.14 -7.46 7.13
C VAL A 228 7.46 -6.05 7.63
N CYS A 229 8.74 -5.75 7.74
CA CYS A 229 9.23 -4.50 8.31
C CYS A 229 9.93 -3.65 7.25
N HIS A 230 9.54 -2.38 7.15
CA HIS A 230 10.30 -1.38 6.41
C HIS A 230 11.22 -0.64 7.39
N CYS A 231 12.48 -0.49 7.03
CA CYS A 231 13.49 0.21 7.83
C CYS A 231 14.41 0.98 6.87
N GLY A 232 14.60 2.28 7.10
CA GLY A 232 15.45 3.09 6.23
C GLY A 232 14.73 3.58 4.97
N ALA A 233 15.29 3.32 3.81
CA ALA A 233 14.91 3.93 2.52
C ALA A 233 13.49 3.69 2.00
N GLY A 234 12.69 2.83 2.65
CA GLY A 234 11.31 2.54 2.26
C GLY A 234 10.27 3.48 2.88
N GLU A 235 9.07 2.95 3.06
CA GLU A 235 7.92 3.70 3.61
C GLU A 235 8.12 4.16 5.06
N ALA A 236 9.16 3.68 5.76
CA ALA A 236 9.47 4.09 7.13
C ALA A 236 10.30 5.38 7.20
N GLY A 237 11.16 5.64 6.22
CA GLY A 237 12.23 6.62 6.32
C GLY A 237 13.36 6.19 7.26
N SER A 238 14.42 7.00 7.36
CA SER A 238 15.64 6.64 8.10
C SER A 238 15.47 6.63 9.63
N ALA A 239 14.48 7.33 10.15
CA ALA A 239 14.28 7.53 11.59
C ALA A 239 13.41 6.46 12.26
N ALA A 240 12.79 5.55 11.51
CA ALA A 240 11.82 4.61 12.03
C ALA A 240 11.96 3.21 11.44
N CYS A 241 11.36 2.22 12.12
CA CYS A 241 11.02 0.93 11.55
C CYS A 241 9.51 0.81 11.56
N PHE A 242 8.93 0.51 10.40
CA PHE A 242 7.49 0.38 10.23
C PHE A 242 7.11 -1.08 9.99
N VAL A 243 6.29 -1.65 10.87
CA VAL A 243 5.70 -2.98 10.65
C VAL A 243 4.49 -2.80 9.74
N LYS A 244 4.64 -3.16 8.48
CA LYS A 244 3.61 -2.99 7.45
C LYS A 244 2.55 -4.07 7.51
N GLN A 245 2.97 -5.30 7.74
CA GLN A 245 2.09 -6.47 7.85
C GLN A 245 2.64 -7.44 8.88
N SER A 246 1.76 -8.11 9.60
CA SER A 246 2.16 -9.21 10.49
C SER A 246 1.04 -10.23 10.60
N SER A 247 1.41 -11.48 10.71
CA SER A 247 0.47 -12.60 10.85
C SER A 247 1.06 -13.68 11.75
N VAL A 248 0.20 -14.35 12.50
CA VAL A 248 0.58 -15.48 13.36
C VAL A 248 -0.49 -16.57 13.27
N TRP A 249 -0.09 -17.82 13.45
CA TRP A 249 -1.03 -18.91 13.71
C TRP A 249 -1.75 -18.66 15.05
N ARG A 250 -3.04 -18.95 15.11
CA ARG A 250 -3.84 -18.92 16.34
C ARG A 250 -3.88 -20.30 16.98
#